data_3c1e65a252298bcefd8c7098091762e1
#
_entry.id   3c1e65a252298bcefd8c7098091762e1
#
_cell.length_a   1.000
_cell.length_b   1.000
_cell.length_c   1.000
_cell.angle_alpha   90.00
_cell.angle_beta   90.00
_cell.angle_gamma   90.00
#
_symmetry.space_group_name_H-M   'P 1'
#
loop_
_entity.id
_entity.type
_entity.pdbx_description
1 polymer ?
#
loop_
_entity_poly.entity_id
_entity_poly.type
_entity_poly.pdbx_seq_one_letter_code
_entity_poly.pdbx_strand_id
1 'polypeptide(L)'
;MKHKCKIYRNMLRHSFLVLLAILTVPVYAAVTTDSIRQDLLFERVSQILAVAMESDSVIENNSPLIVNEVRSGDATPSQTEQVDKTDEWSLLGKYFSTYIYPIITLLIGVWIKTVISSRADKRRSKKVGKRWVAELSAQSADIENQIEAFNTFITSYCDNRNRFDIPNISYGFINIRNFDALGKEDLYDYLGRLLKKKDQERVDSTYRKITSIISALDSIDTQNRKHIQKFLDRSNTLVEAYDANLAQYDKLLRLIPAGYLDIPDSIVKSLKMRYYTMAENMPKINLFDCEDSFVKPSLDILRSKPFPPELDETLQNCLNITQGMRNEKAYIKSTLESANAQYRKVLDKIAEINEICRPKHSWFYQQWQRIRGSKR
;
A
#
# COMPACT_ATOMS: atom_id res chain seq x y z
N MET A 1 -28.95 15.41 8.68
CA MET A 1 -27.86 16.38 8.43
C MET A 1 -27.90 17.03 7.03
N LYS A 2 -28.30 16.36 5.96
CA LYS A 2 -28.27 16.91 4.58
C LYS A 2 -29.18 18.12 4.34
N HIS A 3 -30.33 18.23 5.01
CA HIS A 3 -31.24 19.37 4.87
C HIS A 3 -30.67 20.67 5.46
N LYS A 4 -29.96 20.61 6.58
CA LYS A 4 -29.35 21.79 7.22
C LYS A 4 -28.25 22.40 6.36
N CYS A 5 -27.47 21.59 5.63
CA CYS A 5 -26.37 22.07 4.78
C CYS A 5 -26.90 22.80 3.51
N LYS A 6 -28.06 22.41 2.99
CA LYS A 6 -28.68 23.05 1.82
C LYS A 6 -29.31 24.40 2.19
N ILE A 7 -29.91 24.49 3.39
CA ILE A 7 -30.48 25.74 3.91
C ILE A 7 -29.35 26.75 4.22
N TYR A 8 -28.26 26.31 4.84
CA TYR A 8 -27.10 27.17 5.09
C TYR A 8 -26.46 27.67 3.79
N ARG A 9 -26.37 26.84 2.76
CA ARG A 9 -25.80 27.25 1.46
C ARG A 9 -26.71 28.21 0.71
N ASN A 10 -28.02 28.10 0.84
CA ASN A 10 -28.95 29.03 0.23
C ASN A 10 -29.04 30.34 1.04
N MET A 11 -29.03 30.30 2.37
CA MET A 11 -28.91 31.49 3.20
C MET A 11 -27.62 32.26 2.90
N LEU A 12 -26.47 31.59 2.80
CA LEU A 12 -25.20 32.22 2.45
C LEU A 12 -25.24 32.86 1.05
N ARG A 13 -25.88 32.22 0.07
CA ARG A 13 -26.08 32.80 -1.27
C ARG A 13 -26.96 34.04 -1.25
N HIS A 14 -28.08 33.99 -0.52
CA HIS A 14 -28.98 35.15 -0.42
C HIS A 14 -28.33 36.28 0.38
N SER A 15 -27.64 35.99 1.47
CA SER A 15 -26.88 37.00 2.22
C SER A 15 -25.77 37.62 1.39
N PHE A 16 -25.09 36.84 0.53
CA PHE A 16 -24.07 37.36 -0.36
C PHE A 16 -24.64 38.25 -1.47
N LEU A 17 -25.79 37.87 -2.04
CA LEU A 17 -26.46 38.71 -3.06
C LEU A 17 -27.01 40.01 -2.47
N VAL A 18 -27.56 39.96 -1.25
CA VAL A 18 -28.00 41.15 -0.53
C VAL A 18 -26.81 42.05 -0.15
N LEU A 19 -25.69 41.45 0.27
CA LEU A 19 -24.45 42.16 0.58
C LEU A 19 -23.84 42.81 -0.67
N LEU A 20 -23.87 42.10 -1.81
CA LEU A 20 -23.41 42.62 -3.09
C LEU A 20 -24.31 43.78 -3.56
N ALA A 21 -25.62 43.69 -3.39
CA ALA A 21 -26.57 44.76 -3.68
C ALA A 21 -26.36 46.01 -2.78
N ILE A 22 -26.12 45.78 -1.49
CA ILE A 22 -25.82 46.85 -0.52
C ILE A 22 -24.48 47.53 -0.80
N LEU A 23 -23.47 46.82 -1.30
CA LEU A 23 -22.17 47.32 -1.68
C LEU A 23 -22.17 48.07 -3.04
N THR A 24 -23.07 47.67 -3.94
CA THR A 24 -23.13 48.31 -5.27
C THR A 24 -23.92 49.61 -5.25
N VAL A 25 -24.88 49.80 -4.36
CA VAL A 25 -25.71 51.03 -4.26
C VAL A 25 -24.89 52.28 -3.89
N PRO A 26 -24.02 52.25 -2.83
CA PRO A 26 -23.21 53.44 -2.50
C PRO A 26 -22.06 53.66 -3.48
N VAL A 27 -21.55 52.63 -4.16
CA VAL A 27 -20.54 52.76 -5.21
C VAL A 27 -21.13 53.47 -6.45
N TYR A 28 -22.38 53.17 -6.81
CA TYR A 28 -23.09 53.83 -7.89
C TYR A 28 -23.39 55.31 -7.55
N ALA A 29 -23.67 55.60 -6.29
CA ALA A 29 -23.91 56.99 -5.84
C ALA A 29 -22.59 57.82 -5.72
N ALA A 30 -21.45 57.19 -5.48
CA ALA A 30 -20.13 57.85 -5.41
C ALA A 30 -19.45 57.98 -6.79
N VAL A 31 -19.88 57.23 -7.79
CA VAL A 31 -19.29 57.15 -9.14
C VAL A 31 -19.70 58.32 -10.04
N THR A 32 -20.67 59.10 -9.65
CA THR A 32 -21.10 60.25 -10.49
C THR A 32 -20.24 61.53 -10.33
N THR A 33 -19.19 61.52 -9.47
CA THR A 33 -18.43 62.75 -9.19
C THR A 33 -16.93 62.74 -9.43
N ASP A 34 -16.26 61.59 -9.71
CA ASP A 34 -14.80 61.65 -9.96
C ASP A 34 -14.27 60.50 -10.82
N SER A 35 -14.09 60.76 -12.13
CA SER A 35 -13.55 59.74 -13.08
C SER A 35 -12.06 59.38 -12.82
N ILE A 36 -11.32 60.22 -12.09
CA ILE A 36 -9.88 60.03 -11.82
C ILE A 36 -9.62 59.03 -10.68
N ARG A 37 -10.61 58.78 -9.82
CA ARG A 37 -10.47 57.80 -8.74
C ARG A 37 -10.76 56.35 -9.16
N GLN A 38 -11.41 56.14 -10.28
CA GLN A 38 -11.76 54.80 -10.76
C GLN A 38 -10.53 54.01 -11.22
N ASP A 39 -9.60 54.63 -11.92
CA ASP A 39 -8.41 53.94 -12.44
C ASP A 39 -7.48 53.49 -11.30
N LEU A 40 -7.34 54.29 -10.24
CA LEU A 40 -6.54 53.94 -9.06
C LEU A 40 -7.12 52.80 -8.24
N LEU A 41 -8.44 52.64 -8.17
CA LEU A 41 -9.12 51.54 -7.49
C LEU A 41 -9.01 50.27 -8.31
N PHE A 42 -9.15 50.37 -9.63
CA PHE A 42 -9.02 49.20 -10.52
C PHE A 42 -7.61 48.66 -10.55
N GLU A 43 -6.62 49.52 -10.55
CA GLU A 43 -5.19 49.18 -10.50
C GLU A 43 -4.80 48.50 -9.16
N ARG A 44 -5.29 49.01 -8.03
CA ARG A 44 -5.07 48.37 -6.71
C ARG A 44 -5.77 47.03 -6.58
N VAL A 45 -6.98 46.86 -7.10
CA VAL A 45 -7.69 45.57 -7.09
C VAL A 45 -6.98 44.59 -8.00
N SER A 46 -6.45 45.01 -9.15
CA SER A 46 -5.65 44.19 -10.05
C SER A 46 -4.34 43.75 -9.41
N GLN A 47 -3.65 44.65 -8.70
CA GLN A 47 -2.43 44.31 -7.95
C GLN A 47 -2.70 43.33 -6.81
N ILE A 48 -3.77 43.50 -6.05
CA ILE A 48 -4.16 42.58 -4.98
C ILE A 48 -4.52 41.20 -5.56
N LEU A 49 -5.19 41.15 -6.72
CA LEU A 49 -5.49 39.90 -7.42
C LEU A 49 -4.23 39.22 -7.98
N ALA A 50 -3.28 39.99 -8.50
CA ALA A 50 -2.00 39.47 -8.99
C ALA A 50 -1.16 38.88 -7.84
N VAL A 51 -1.03 39.59 -6.72
CA VAL A 51 -0.34 39.08 -5.52
C VAL A 51 -1.03 37.85 -4.93
N ALA A 52 -2.36 37.77 -4.96
CA ALA A 52 -3.09 36.62 -4.53
C ALA A 52 -2.93 35.40 -5.47
N MET A 53 -2.66 35.60 -6.75
CA MET A 53 -2.37 34.55 -7.72
C MET A 53 -0.90 34.10 -7.71
N GLU A 54 0.04 34.96 -7.34
CA GLU A 54 1.46 34.61 -7.20
C GLU A 54 1.77 33.84 -5.90
N SER A 55 1.01 34.05 -4.84
CA SER A 55 1.20 33.35 -3.56
C SER A 55 0.91 31.83 -3.62
N ASP A 56 0.35 31.29 -4.71
CA ASP A 56 0.13 29.85 -4.91
C ASP A 56 1.42 29.09 -5.31
N SER A 57 2.55 29.80 -5.53
CA SER A 57 3.82 29.17 -5.95
C SER A 57 4.92 29.15 -4.89
N VAL A 58 4.73 29.80 -3.73
CA VAL A 58 5.78 29.92 -2.70
C VAL A 58 5.19 29.71 -1.31
N ILE A 59 4.84 28.48 -0.96
CA ILE A 59 4.75 28.02 0.43
C ILE A 59 5.50 26.70 0.56
N GLU A 60 6.82 26.82 0.45
CA GLU A 60 7.77 25.98 1.16
C GLU A 60 8.83 26.90 1.74
N ASN A 61 9.00 26.83 3.05
CA ASN A 61 10.04 27.40 3.93
C ASN A 61 9.64 28.56 4.85
N ASN A 62 9.56 28.15 6.11
CA ASN A 62 9.93 28.77 7.39
C ASN A 62 10.44 30.23 7.40
N SER A 63 9.80 31.06 8.21
CA SER A 63 10.43 31.75 9.36
C SER A 63 9.65 32.99 9.85
N PRO A 64 9.91 33.51 11.05
CA PRO A 64 8.92 34.14 11.91
C PRO A 64 8.68 35.62 11.65
N LEU A 65 7.45 36.05 11.91
CA LEU A 65 6.96 37.43 11.88
C LEU A 65 7.67 38.29 12.92
N ILE A 66 8.37 39.34 12.43
CA ILE A 66 8.81 40.46 13.23
C ILE A 66 7.69 41.51 13.20
N VAL A 67 7.14 41.78 14.38
CA VAL A 67 6.18 42.86 14.62
C VAL A 67 6.95 44.14 14.74
N ASN A 68 6.78 45.09 13.81
CA ASN A 68 7.24 46.43 13.96
C ASN A 68 6.11 47.33 14.46
N GLU A 69 6.29 47.81 15.69
CA GLU A 69 5.51 48.90 16.27
C GLU A 69 5.67 50.20 15.45
N VAL A 70 4.56 50.78 15.06
CA VAL A 70 4.53 52.13 14.52
C VAL A 70 4.08 53.09 15.64
N ARG A 71 4.99 53.90 16.06
CA ARG A 71 4.83 55.02 17.03
C ARG A 71 3.86 56.05 16.50
N SER A 72 2.89 56.40 17.34
CA SER A 72 2.02 57.57 17.19
C SER A 72 2.80 58.88 17.39
N GLY A 73 2.65 59.79 16.47
CA GLY A 73 3.08 61.19 16.64
C GLY A 73 1.87 62.08 16.90
N ASP A 74 1.93 62.81 17.99
CA ASP A 74 0.97 63.81 18.42
C ASP A 74 0.87 64.96 17.45
N ALA A 75 -0.34 65.45 17.18
CA ALA A 75 -0.60 66.81 16.71
C ALA A 75 -1.92 67.34 17.27
N THR A 76 -1.82 68.34 18.07
CA THR A 76 -2.85 69.05 18.82
C THR A 76 -3.79 69.84 17.91
N PRO A 77 -5.05 70.03 18.28
CA PRO A 77 -6.09 70.57 17.42
C PRO A 77 -6.23 72.12 17.54
N SER A 78 -6.50 72.74 16.42
CA SER A 78 -7.07 74.11 16.41
C SER A 78 -8.60 74.02 16.33
N GLN A 79 -9.27 74.58 17.31
CA GLN A 79 -10.71 74.79 17.32
C GLN A 79 -11.15 75.79 16.28
N THR A 80 -12.16 75.48 15.54
CA THR A 80 -13.09 76.46 14.93
C THR A 80 -14.48 75.83 14.96
N GLU A 81 -15.31 76.35 15.84
CA GLU A 81 -16.74 76.05 15.88
C GLU A 81 -17.41 76.55 14.63
N GLN A 82 -17.93 75.72 13.79
CA GLN A 82 -19.04 75.99 12.89
C GLN A 82 -20.14 74.99 13.13
N VAL A 83 -21.26 75.46 13.64
CA VAL A 83 -22.52 74.74 13.75
C VAL A 83 -23.06 74.55 12.33
N ASP A 84 -22.81 73.37 11.79
CA ASP A 84 -23.42 72.97 10.53
C ASP A 84 -24.34 71.81 10.75
N LYS A 85 -25.54 71.92 10.17
CA LYS A 85 -26.57 70.87 10.25
C LYS A 85 -25.95 69.55 9.78
N THR A 86 -25.64 68.67 10.70
CA THR A 86 -25.14 67.34 10.40
C THR A 86 -26.23 66.55 9.69
N ASP A 87 -26.08 66.41 8.39
CA ASP A 87 -26.90 65.54 7.57
C ASP A 87 -26.89 64.13 8.20
N GLU A 88 -28.06 63.58 8.46
CA GLU A 88 -28.24 62.21 9.01
C GLU A 88 -27.44 61.19 8.22
N TRP A 89 -27.20 61.43 6.94
CA TRP A 89 -26.40 60.59 6.04
C TRP A 89 -24.91 60.57 6.39
N SER A 90 -24.36 61.66 6.96
CA SER A 90 -22.95 61.73 7.36
C SER A 90 -22.70 60.87 8.63
N LEU A 91 -23.66 60.82 9.51
CA LEU A 91 -23.64 59.94 10.70
C LEU A 91 -23.75 58.48 10.32
N LEU A 92 -24.65 58.12 9.42
CA LEU A 92 -24.77 56.77 8.87
C LEU A 92 -23.47 56.36 8.14
N GLY A 93 -22.85 57.23 7.38
CA GLY A 93 -21.58 56.96 6.71
C GLY A 93 -20.42 56.69 7.70
N LYS A 94 -20.35 57.48 8.80
CA LYS A 94 -19.37 57.26 9.87
C LYS A 94 -19.60 55.92 10.58
N TYR A 95 -20.82 55.59 10.94
CA TYR A 95 -21.14 54.30 11.56
C TYR A 95 -20.83 53.11 10.62
N PHE A 96 -21.13 53.26 9.35
CA PHE A 96 -20.84 52.21 8.37
C PHE A 96 -19.32 52.01 8.18
N SER A 97 -18.55 53.07 8.04
CA SER A 97 -17.10 52.95 7.86
C SER A 97 -16.38 52.47 9.11
N THR A 98 -16.85 52.88 10.31
CA THR A 98 -16.15 52.57 11.57
C THR A 98 -16.44 51.16 12.10
N TYR A 99 -17.66 50.68 11.93
CA TYR A 99 -18.09 49.41 12.56
C TYR A 99 -18.43 48.31 11.55
N ILE A 100 -19.06 48.64 10.45
CA ILE A 100 -19.57 47.62 9.50
C ILE A 100 -18.49 47.21 8.53
N TYR A 101 -17.70 48.14 8.01
CA TYR A 101 -16.63 47.88 7.03
C TYR A 101 -15.57 46.89 7.56
N PRO A 102 -15.05 47.00 8.79
CA PRO A 102 -14.09 46.01 9.34
C PRO A 102 -14.71 44.62 9.47
N ILE A 103 -15.98 44.52 9.87
CA ILE A 103 -16.68 43.25 9.98
C ILE A 103 -16.84 42.58 8.60
N ILE A 104 -17.24 43.34 7.60
CA ILE A 104 -17.37 42.81 6.22
C ILE A 104 -16.00 42.37 5.70
N THR A 105 -14.95 43.12 5.90
CA THR A 105 -13.61 42.77 5.47
C THR A 105 -13.12 41.51 6.13
N LEU A 106 -13.37 41.34 7.42
CA LEU A 106 -13.05 40.10 8.16
C LEU A 106 -13.85 38.92 7.65
N LEU A 107 -15.15 39.06 7.39
CA LEU A 107 -16.00 38.00 6.82
C LEU A 107 -15.53 37.60 5.43
N ILE A 108 -15.19 38.55 4.58
CA ILE A 108 -14.64 38.28 3.25
C ILE A 108 -13.29 37.55 3.37
N GLY A 109 -12.40 37.98 4.26
CA GLY A 109 -11.12 37.32 4.52
C GLY A 109 -11.30 35.87 4.96
N VAL A 110 -12.19 35.60 5.91
CA VAL A 110 -12.53 34.24 6.37
C VAL A 110 -13.12 33.43 5.23
N TRP A 111 -14.02 34.00 4.41
CA TRP A 111 -14.61 33.33 3.27
C TRP A 111 -13.57 32.96 2.20
N ILE A 112 -12.70 33.91 1.83
CA ILE A 112 -11.62 33.67 0.87
C ILE A 112 -10.70 32.55 1.38
N LYS A 113 -10.26 32.64 2.65
CA LYS A 113 -9.44 31.58 3.28
C LYS A 113 -10.14 30.23 3.21
N THR A 114 -11.42 30.16 3.52
CA THR A 114 -12.22 28.90 3.48
C THR A 114 -12.34 28.35 2.05
N VAL A 115 -12.50 29.22 1.05
CA VAL A 115 -12.56 28.81 -0.37
C VAL A 115 -11.20 28.30 -0.84
N ILE A 116 -10.11 28.98 -0.50
CA ILE A 116 -8.75 28.57 -0.89
C ILE A 116 -8.40 27.24 -0.23
N SER A 117 -8.59 27.10 1.10
CA SER A 117 -8.33 25.84 1.79
C SER A 117 -9.17 24.69 1.22
N SER A 118 -10.47 24.91 0.98
CA SER A 118 -11.35 23.89 0.37
C SER A 118 -10.90 23.47 -1.04
N ARG A 119 -10.32 24.39 -1.82
CA ARG A 119 -9.75 24.06 -3.13
C ARG A 119 -8.44 23.30 -3.00
N ALA A 120 -7.56 23.68 -2.08
CA ALA A 120 -6.31 23.00 -1.77
C ALA A 120 -6.59 21.54 -1.31
N ASP A 121 -7.49 21.35 -0.34
CA ASP A 121 -7.90 20.04 0.14
C ASP A 121 -8.49 19.16 -0.97
N LYS A 122 -9.25 19.77 -1.89
CA LYS A 122 -9.77 19.06 -3.07
C LYS A 122 -8.67 18.59 -4.02
N ARG A 123 -7.65 19.42 -4.23
CA ARG A 123 -6.50 19.07 -5.09
C ARG A 123 -5.66 17.98 -4.42
N ARG A 124 -5.39 18.14 -3.11
CA ARG A 124 -4.64 17.19 -2.29
C ARG A 124 -5.30 15.81 -2.30
N SER A 125 -6.56 15.70 -1.91
CA SER A 125 -7.26 14.42 -1.85
C SER A 125 -7.42 13.77 -3.24
N LYS A 126 -7.55 14.56 -4.32
CA LYS A 126 -7.53 14.03 -5.69
C LYS A 126 -6.16 13.44 -6.07
N LYS A 127 -5.06 14.11 -5.68
CA LYS A 127 -3.69 13.63 -5.94
C LYS A 127 -3.40 12.36 -5.15
N VAL A 128 -3.70 12.38 -3.85
CA VAL A 128 -3.50 11.23 -2.95
C VAL A 128 -4.36 10.04 -3.35
N GLY A 129 -5.66 10.26 -3.63
CA GLY A 129 -6.56 9.18 -4.06
C GLY A 129 -6.16 8.54 -5.38
N LYS A 130 -5.68 9.33 -6.36
CA LYS A 130 -5.13 8.76 -7.60
C LYS A 130 -3.87 7.93 -7.33
N ARG A 131 -3.01 8.37 -6.41
CA ARG A 131 -1.83 7.63 -6.02
C ARG A 131 -2.19 6.31 -5.34
N TRP A 132 -3.21 6.29 -4.47
CA TRP A 132 -3.75 5.07 -3.87
C TRP A 132 -4.14 4.02 -4.91
N VAL A 133 -4.90 4.42 -5.93
CA VAL A 133 -5.33 3.52 -7.00
C VAL A 133 -4.15 3.05 -7.86
N ALA A 134 -3.21 3.94 -8.16
CA ALA A 134 -2.01 3.59 -8.93
C ALA A 134 -1.10 2.60 -8.17
N GLU A 135 -0.83 2.83 -6.88
CA GLU A 135 -0.05 1.92 -6.03
C GLU A 135 -0.75 0.56 -5.90
N LEU A 136 -2.09 0.56 -5.75
CA LEU A 136 -2.86 -0.68 -5.69
C LEU A 136 -2.78 -1.46 -7.02
N SER A 137 -2.87 -0.77 -8.15
CA SER A 137 -2.72 -1.39 -9.48
C SER A 137 -1.30 -1.94 -9.70
N ALA A 138 -0.28 -1.25 -9.21
CA ALA A 138 1.11 -1.69 -9.34
C ALA A 138 1.36 -3.02 -8.59
N GLN A 139 0.67 -3.26 -7.47
CA GLN A 139 0.77 -4.52 -6.74
C GLN A 139 0.36 -5.74 -7.57
N SER A 140 -0.46 -5.57 -8.62
CA SER A 140 -0.90 -6.71 -9.45
C SER A 140 0.26 -7.43 -10.10
N ALA A 141 1.24 -6.70 -10.64
CA ALA A 141 2.42 -7.29 -11.27
C ALA A 141 3.30 -8.02 -10.23
N ASP A 142 3.47 -7.44 -9.04
CA ASP A 142 4.26 -8.06 -7.98
C ASP A 142 3.59 -9.35 -7.47
N ILE A 143 2.27 -9.36 -7.37
CA ILE A 143 1.50 -10.55 -6.98
C ILE A 143 1.59 -11.63 -8.06
N GLU A 144 1.47 -11.28 -9.34
CA GLU A 144 1.61 -12.24 -10.45
C GLU A 144 2.99 -12.86 -10.47
N ASN A 145 4.05 -12.07 -10.31
CA ASN A 145 5.42 -12.56 -10.20
C ASN A 145 5.61 -13.51 -9.00
N GLN A 146 4.95 -13.22 -7.88
CA GLN A 146 5.01 -14.08 -6.69
C GLN A 146 4.30 -15.42 -6.92
N ILE A 147 3.14 -15.40 -7.60
CA ILE A 147 2.42 -16.62 -7.99
C ILE A 147 3.29 -17.48 -8.91
N GLU A 148 3.96 -16.87 -9.89
CA GLU A 148 4.86 -17.56 -10.81
C GLU A 148 6.06 -18.16 -10.08
N ALA A 149 6.68 -17.42 -9.16
CA ALA A 149 7.78 -17.92 -8.34
C ALA A 149 7.36 -19.14 -7.49
N PHE A 150 6.18 -19.11 -6.88
CA PHE A 150 5.65 -20.24 -6.13
C PHE A 150 5.34 -21.44 -7.02
N ASN A 151 4.73 -21.24 -8.19
CA ASN A 151 4.48 -22.31 -9.14
C ASN A 151 5.79 -22.94 -9.63
N THR A 152 6.80 -22.13 -9.91
CA THR A 152 8.13 -22.61 -10.30
C THR A 152 8.76 -23.47 -9.19
N PHE A 153 8.67 -23.02 -7.95
CA PHE A 153 9.15 -23.82 -6.81
C PHE A 153 8.38 -25.13 -6.66
N ILE A 154 7.05 -25.11 -6.75
CA ILE A 154 6.22 -26.32 -6.66
C ILE A 154 6.62 -27.32 -7.74
N THR A 155 6.68 -26.90 -8.99
CA THR A 155 6.98 -27.80 -10.12
C THR A 155 8.42 -28.31 -10.10
N SER A 156 9.38 -27.44 -9.80
CA SER A 156 10.80 -27.77 -9.85
C SER A 156 11.29 -28.54 -8.63
N TYR A 157 10.67 -28.36 -7.46
CA TYR A 157 11.10 -28.98 -6.23
C TYR A 157 10.07 -29.93 -5.63
N CYS A 158 8.83 -29.48 -5.39
CA CYS A 158 7.84 -30.29 -4.69
C CYS A 158 7.36 -31.48 -5.53
N ASP A 159 7.12 -31.30 -6.83
CA ASP A 159 6.65 -32.32 -7.74
C ASP A 159 7.79 -33.21 -8.27
N ASN A 160 9.01 -32.74 -8.18
CA ASN A 160 10.17 -33.55 -8.56
C ASN A 160 10.53 -34.47 -7.39
N ARG A 161 10.17 -35.76 -7.52
CA ARG A 161 10.44 -36.78 -6.49
C ARG A 161 11.92 -36.94 -6.18
N ASN A 162 12.78 -36.72 -7.18
CA ASN A 162 14.22 -36.97 -7.07
C ASN A 162 15.02 -35.75 -6.64
N ARG A 163 14.42 -34.57 -6.55
CA ARG A 163 15.16 -33.37 -6.14
C ARG A 163 15.18 -33.23 -4.63
N PHE A 164 16.38 -33.25 -4.08
CA PHE A 164 16.61 -33.07 -2.65
C PHE A 164 17.08 -31.66 -2.31
N ASP A 165 17.93 -31.07 -3.15
CA ASP A 165 18.45 -29.72 -2.94
C ASP A 165 17.30 -28.72 -2.89
N ILE A 166 17.15 -28.07 -1.75
CA ILE A 166 16.12 -27.06 -1.54
C ILE A 166 16.53 -25.79 -2.31
N PRO A 167 15.85 -25.46 -3.41
CA PRO A 167 16.19 -24.23 -4.12
C PRO A 167 15.76 -23.03 -3.31
N ASN A 168 16.42 -21.90 -3.52
CA ASN A 168 15.97 -20.64 -2.95
C ASN A 168 14.54 -20.32 -3.41
N ILE A 169 13.65 -20.10 -2.45
CA ILE A 169 12.31 -19.63 -2.74
C ILE A 169 12.41 -18.12 -2.98
N SER A 170 12.20 -17.72 -4.23
CA SER A 170 12.16 -16.30 -4.56
C SER A 170 10.91 -15.67 -3.94
N TYR A 171 11.12 -14.66 -3.10
CA TYR A 171 10.08 -13.81 -2.56
C TYR A 171 10.00 -12.52 -3.36
N GLY A 172 8.89 -12.27 -4.02
CA GLY A 172 8.56 -10.97 -4.56
C GLY A 172 8.33 -9.96 -3.42
N PHE A 173 8.77 -8.74 -3.61
CA PHE A 173 8.59 -7.68 -2.62
C PHE A 173 7.22 -7.03 -2.84
N ILE A 174 6.18 -7.51 -2.13
CA ILE A 174 4.88 -6.82 -2.09
C ILE A 174 5.04 -5.62 -1.17
N ASN A 175 5.17 -4.41 -1.75
CA ASN A 175 5.50 -3.21 -0.99
C ASN A 175 4.25 -2.56 -0.38
N ILE A 176 3.74 -3.16 0.69
CA ILE A 176 2.55 -2.67 1.41
C ILE A 176 2.83 -1.36 2.14
N ARG A 177 4.09 -1.10 2.54
CA ARG A 177 4.48 0.10 3.30
C ARG A 177 4.24 1.42 2.56
N ASN A 178 4.16 1.38 1.24
CA ASN A 178 3.81 2.57 0.45
C ASN A 178 2.43 3.13 0.81
N PHE A 179 1.52 2.28 1.30
CA PHE A 179 0.18 2.70 1.70
C PHE A 179 0.13 3.40 3.06
N ASP A 180 1.10 3.13 3.95
CA ASP A 180 1.15 3.76 5.28
C ASP A 180 1.43 5.27 5.20
N ALA A 181 2.16 5.69 4.18
CA ALA A 181 2.45 7.10 3.92
C ALA A 181 1.28 7.87 3.28
N LEU A 182 0.21 7.16 2.86
CA LEU A 182 -0.93 7.75 2.16
C LEU A 182 -2.10 7.99 3.13
N GLY A 183 -2.60 9.21 3.19
CA GLY A 183 -3.73 9.58 4.06
C GLY A 183 -5.01 8.80 3.72
N LYS A 184 -5.54 8.06 4.71
CA LYS A 184 -6.78 7.28 4.56
C LYS A 184 -8.02 8.18 4.38
N GLU A 185 -8.04 9.34 5.04
CA GLU A 185 -9.10 10.33 4.90
C GLU A 185 -9.13 10.94 3.48
N ASP A 186 -7.95 11.20 2.92
CA ASP A 186 -7.83 11.70 1.55
C ASP A 186 -8.36 10.70 0.51
N LEU A 187 -8.13 9.39 0.74
CA LEU A 187 -8.72 8.32 -0.08
C LEU A 187 -10.24 8.33 0.00
N TYR A 188 -10.79 8.39 1.24
CA TYR A 188 -12.23 8.41 1.44
C TYR A 188 -12.90 9.60 0.77
N ASP A 189 -12.32 10.77 0.92
CA ASP A 189 -12.76 12.00 0.25
C ASP A 189 -12.66 11.92 -1.27
N TYR A 190 -11.62 11.28 -1.80
CA TYR A 190 -11.47 11.04 -3.23
C TYR A 190 -12.58 10.14 -3.76
N LEU A 191 -12.84 9.00 -3.10
CA LEU A 191 -13.91 8.07 -3.46
C LEU A 191 -15.29 8.74 -3.38
N GLY A 192 -15.54 9.54 -2.35
CA GLY A 192 -16.79 10.30 -2.21
C GLY A 192 -17.04 11.26 -3.36
N ARG A 193 -15.99 11.79 -3.98
CA ARG A 193 -16.10 12.67 -5.17
C ARG A 193 -16.25 11.86 -6.45
N LEU A 194 -15.51 10.76 -6.57
CA LEU A 194 -15.53 9.90 -7.76
C LEU A 194 -16.89 9.23 -7.94
N LEU A 195 -17.45 8.69 -6.86
CA LEU A 195 -18.69 7.91 -6.85
C LEU A 195 -19.96 8.77 -6.63
N LYS A 196 -19.79 10.12 -6.63
CA LYS A 196 -20.85 11.10 -6.30
C LYS A 196 -21.37 10.88 -4.87
N LYS A 197 -21.16 11.85 -3.97
CA LYS A 197 -21.57 11.84 -2.55
C LYS A 197 -23.03 11.41 -2.26
N LYS A 198 -23.86 11.17 -3.27
CA LYS A 198 -25.23 10.68 -3.12
C LYS A 198 -25.30 9.19 -2.81
N ASP A 199 -24.25 8.43 -3.13
CA ASP A 199 -24.17 6.98 -2.94
C ASP A 199 -23.13 6.67 -1.85
N GLN A 200 -23.49 7.05 -0.62
CA GLN A 200 -22.59 6.89 0.54
C GLN A 200 -22.22 5.43 0.80
N GLU A 201 -23.20 4.53 0.66
CA GLU A 201 -23.00 3.10 0.85
C GLU A 201 -21.95 2.52 -0.10
N ARG A 202 -21.98 2.96 -1.35
CA ARG A 202 -21.00 2.55 -2.35
C ARG A 202 -19.61 3.09 -2.05
N VAL A 203 -19.49 4.32 -1.53
CA VAL A 203 -18.21 4.89 -1.08
C VAL A 203 -17.66 4.07 0.06
N ASP A 204 -18.46 3.78 1.09
CA ASP A 204 -18.08 3.01 2.26
C ASP A 204 -17.65 1.58 1.88
N SER A 205 -18.43 0.93 1.00
CA SER A 205 -18.12 -0.39 0.48
C SER A 205 -16.79 -0.42 -0.28
N THR A 206 -16.57 0.54 -1.19
CA THR A 206 -15.33 0.62 -1.97
C THR A 206 -14.12 0.90 -1.07
N TYR A 207 -14.25 1.80 -0.11
CA TYR A 207 -13.20 2.10 0.86
C TYR A 207 -12.83 0.85 1.69
N ARG A 208 -13.84 0.13 2.22
CA ARG A 208 -13.63 -1.11 2.97
C ARG A 208 -12.96 -2.19 2.09
N LYS A 209 -13.34 -2.31 0.83
CA LYS A 209 -12.70 -3.25 -0.11
C LYS A 209 -11.21 -2.93 -0.27
N ILE A 210 -10.84 -1.68 -0.51
CA ILE A 210 -9.42 -1.27 -0.65
C ILE A 210 -8.63 -1.58 0.62
N THR A 211 -9.13 -1.19 1.79
CA THR A 211 -8.45 -1.45 3.06
C THR A 211 -8.35 -2.94 3.36
N SER A 212 -9.38 -3.74 3.02
CA SER A 212 -9.36 -5.19 3.20
C SER A 212 -8.36 -5.90 2.28
N ILE A 213 -8.13 -5.39 1.07
CA ILE A 213 -7.11 -5.90 0.15
C ILE A 213 -5.72 -5.75 0.77
N ILE A 214 -5.40 -4.57 1.30
CA ILE A 214 -4.10 -4.29 1.91
C ILE A 214 -3.87 -5.18 3.13
N SER A 215 -4.86 -5.28 4.02
CA SER A 215 -4.77 -6.16 5.19
C SER A 215 -4.63 -7.63 4.80
N ALA A 216 -5.31 -8.07 3.73
CA ALA A 216 -5.19 -9.43 3.22
C ALA A 216 -3.78 -9.68 2.66
N LEU A 217 -3.21 -8.77 1.88
CA LEU A 217 -1.84 -8.89 1.36
C LEU A 217 -0.82 -8.98 2.48
N ASP A 218 -0.92 -8.14 3.50
CA ASP A 218 -0.04 -8.16 4.67
C ASP A 218 -0.12 -9.50 5.40
N SER A 219 -1.34 -9.99 5.63
CA SER A 219 -1.57 -11.28 6.28
C SER A 219 -1.01 -12.45 5.48
N ILE A 220 -1.26 -12.48 4.15
CA ILE A 220 -0.77 -13.55 3.26
C ILE A 220 0.76 -13.55 3.25
N ASP A 221 1.40 -12.39 3.06
CA ASP A 221 2.87 -12.27 3.03
C ASP A 221 3.49 -12.72 4.36
N THR A 222 2.96 -12.23 5.48
CA THR A 222 3.44 -12.60 6.81
C THR A 222 3.29 -14.10 7.09
N GLN A 223 2.17 -14.70 6.74
CA GLN A 223 1.93 -16.13 6.94
C GLN A 223 2.85 -16.98 6.06
N ASN A 224 2.99 -16.62 4.79
CA ASN A 224 3.85 -17.34 3.87
C ASN A 224 5.31 -17.33 4.31
N ARG A 225 5.84 -16.18 4.76
CA ARG A 225 7.20 -16.09 5.31
C ARG A 225 7.40 -17.04 6.47
N LYS A 226 6.46 -17.09 7.42
CA LYS A 226 6.51 -18.01 8.56
C LYS A 226 6.50 -19.48 8.12
N HIS A 227 5.63 -19.85 7.17
CA HIS A 227 5.53 -21.23 6.70
C HIS A 227 6.79 -21.68 5.95
N ILE A 228 7.34 -20.82 5.12
CA ILE A 228 8.56 -21.12 4.37
C ILE A 228 9.75 -21.22 5.33
N GLN A 229 9.89 -20.29 6.27
CA GLN A 229 10.96 -20.38 7.26
C GLN A 229 10.87 -21.69 8.05
N LYS A 230 9.68 -22.04 8.52
CA LYS A 230 9.45 -23.30 9.23
C LYS A 230 9.77 -24.53 8.38
N PHE A 231 9.44 -24.49 7.10
CA PHE A 231 9.79 -25.54 6.16
C PHE A 231 11.32 -25.67 6.00
N LEU A 232 12.01 -24.55 5.81
CA LEU A 232 13.49 -24.54 5.67
C LEU A 232 14.16 -25.08 6.93
N ASP A 233 13.75 -24.61 8.10
CA ASP A 233 14.33 -25.05 9.38
C ASP A 233 14.15 -26.56 9.59
N ARG A 234 12.94 -27.06 9.35
CA ARG A 234 12.64 -28.50 9.49
C ARG A 234 13.38 -29.36 8.47
N SER A 235 13.43 -28.90 7.23
CA SER A 235 14.12 -29.62 6.17
C SER A 235 15.62 -29.71 6.45
N ASN A 236 16.25 -28.62 6.91
CA ASN A 236 17.65 -28.63 7.32
C ASN A 236 17.90 -29.57 8.49
N THR A 237 17.04 -29.56 9.51
CA THR A 237 17.14 -30.49 10.64
C THR A 237 17.04 -31.97 10.18
N LEU A 238 16.17 -32.27 9.22
CA LEU A 238 16.04 -33.62 8.66
C LEU A 238 17.30 -34.03 7.87
N VAL A 239 17.90 -33.12 7.11
CA VAL A 239 19.17 -33.37 6.39
C VAL A 239 20.28 -33.66 7.37
N GLU A 240 20.47 -32.81 8.38
CA GLU A 240 21.51 -33.00 9.41
C GLU A 240 21.31 -34.34 10.15
N ALA A 241 20.07 -34.69 10.49
CA ALA A 241 19.76 -35.95 11.12
C ALA A 241 20.06 -37.17 10.22
N TYR A 242 19.82 -37.04 8.91
CA TYR A 242 20.15 -38.07 7.94
C TYR A 242 21.66 -38.32 7.87
N ASP A 243 22.44 -37.26 7.73
CA ASP A 243 23.91 -37.34 7.69
C ASP A 243 24.49 -37.91 8.98
N ALA A 244 23.93 -37.54 10.13
CA ALA A 244 24.33 -38.10 11.42
C ALA A 244 24.05 -39.61 11.52
N ASN A 245 22.90 -40.08 11.05
CA ASN A 245 22.57 -41.53 11.02
C ASN A 245 23.47 -42.28 10.04
N LEU A 246 23.80 -41.74 8.88
CA LEU A 246 24.75 -42.36 7.96
C LEU A 246 26.16 -42.46 8.56
N ALA A 247 26.64 -41.41 9.22
CA ALA A 247 27.92 -41.43 9.92
C ALA A 247 27.95 -42.44 11.06
N GLN A 248 26.84 -42.58 11.80
CA GLN A 248 26.67 -43.57 12.83
C GLN A 248 26.68 -44.98 12.26
N TYR A 249 25.97 -45.20 11.13
CA TYR A 249 25.99 -46.47 10.43
C TYR A 249 27.41 -46.87 9.98
N ASP A 250 28.16 -45.98 9.36
CA ASP A 250 29.57 -46.21 8.98
C ASP A 250 30.41 -46.64 10.17
N LYS A 251 30.29 -45.90 11.28
CA LYS A 251 31.03 -46.19 12.52
C LYS A 251 30.73 -47.61 13.04
N LEU A 252 29.45 -47.96 13.12
CA LEU A 252 29.01 -49.28 13.57
C LEU A 252 29.46 -50.37 12.60
N LEU A 253 29.36 -50.15 11.29
CA LEU A 253 29.78 -51.11 10.28
C LEU A 253 31.30 -51.40 10.33
N ARG A 254 32.12 -50.42 10.67
CA ARG A 254 33.57 -50.62 10.85
C ARG A 254 33.90 -51.46 12.08
N LEU A 255 33.07 -51.40 13.12
CA LEU A 255 33.30 -52.16 14.37
C LEU A 255 32.95 -53.65 14.27
N ILE A 256 32.32 -54.10 13.17
CA ILE A 256 32.01 -55.52 12.99
C ILE A 256 33.27 -56.29 12.66
N PRO A 257 33.75 -57.22 13.55
CA PRO A 257 34.90 -58.02 13.30
C PRO A 257 34.64 -59.09 12.22
N ALA A 258 35.67 -59.62 11.63
CA ALA A 258 35.59 -60.77 10.75
C ALA A 258 35.05 -61.98 11.53
N GLY A 259 34.11 -62.72 10.95
CA GLY A 259 33.53 -63.90 11.62
C GLY A 259 32.54 -63.57 12.73
N TYR A 260 31.98 -62.35 12.81
CA TYR A 260 30.96 -61.96 13.78
C TYR A 260 29.71 -62.85 13.67
N LEU A 261 29.40 -63.56 14.76
CA LEU A 261 28.20 -64.42 14.87
C LEU A 261 27.96 -65.35 13.63
N ASP A 262 28.99 -65.97 13.09
CA ASP A 262 28.95 -66.85 11.91
C ASP A 262 28.40 -66.15 10.62
N ILE A 263 28.42 -64.83 10.58
CA ILE A 263 28.08 -64.08 9.38
C ILE A 263 29.21 -64.19 8.36
N PRO A 264 28.96 -64.64 7.14
CA PRO A 264 29.99 -64.75 6.11
C PRO A 264 30.64 -63.35 5.83
N ASP A 265 31.97 -63.32 5.81
CA ASP A 265 32.72 -62.12 5.54
C ASP A 265 32.30 -61.42 4.21
N SER A 266 31.82 -62.23 3.24
CA SER A 266 31.30 -61.73 1.98
C SER A 266 30.12 -60.80 2.15
N ILE A 267 29.24 -61.06 3.14
CA ILE A 267 28.06 -60.28 3.44
C ILE A 267 28.50 -58.92 4.10
N VAL A 268 29.40 -58.97 5.06
CA VAL A 268 29.92 -57.78 5.70
C VAL A 268 30.64 -56.90 4.67
N LYS A 269 31.45 -57.51 3.79
CA LYS A 269 32.08 -56.82 2.66
C LYS A 269 31.06 -56.19 1.70
N SER A 270 29.98 -56.91 1.43
CA SER A 270 28.90 -56.37 0.57
C SER A 270 28.23 -55.12 1.17
N LEU A 271 27.92 -55.13 2.46
CA LEU A 271 27.40 -53.92 3.18
C LEU A 271 28.38 -52.76 3.15
N LYS A 272 29.67 -53.00 3.44
CA LYS A 272 30.72 -52.00 3.35
C LYS A 272 30.87 -51.43 1.94
N MET A 273 30.88 -52.29 0.95
CA MET A 273 30.97 -51.86 -0.47
C MET A 273 29.77 -51.01 -0.87
N ARG A 274 28.54 -51.41 -0.52
CA ARG A 274 27.33 -50.64 -0.77
C ARG A 274 27.41 -49.24 -0.16
N TYR A 275 27.86 -49.17 1.11
CA TYR A 275 28.00 -47.87 1.76
C TYR A 275 29.06 -46.99 1.08
N TYR A 276 30.26 -47.52 0.81
CA TYR A 276 31.30 -46.73 0.15
C TYR A 276 30.92 -46.32 -1.24
N THR A 277 30.28 -47.21 -2.03
CA THR A 277 29.75 -46.83 -3.35
C THR A 277 28.71 -45.71 -3.27
N MET A 278 27.85 -45.75 -2.26
CA MET A 278 26.89 -44.70 -1.99
C MET A 278 27.59 -43.41 -1.58
N ALA A 279 28.54 -43.47 -0.63
CA ALA A 279 29.28 -42.32 -0.12
C ALA A 279 30.12 -41.61 -1.24
N GLU A 280 30.76 -42.38 -2.12
CA GLU A 280 31.52 -41.85 -3.28
C GLU A 280 30.59 -41.16 -4.28
N ASN A 281 29.36 -41.58 -4.40
CA ASN A 281 28.35 -41.01 -5.30
C ASN A 281 27.48 -39.94 -4.63
N MET A 282 27.56 -39.75 -3.31
CA MET A 282 26.73 -38.82 -2.55
C MET A 282 26.65 -37.40 -3.11
N PRO A 283 27.68 -36.80 -3.69
CA PRO A 283 27.59 -35.52 -4.38
C PRO A 283 26.66 -35.52 -5.59
N LYS A 284 26.32 -36.70 -6.14
CA LYS A 284 25.54 -36.89 -7.37
C LYS A 284 24.18 -37.56 -7.14
N ILE A 285 24.02 -38.25 -6.00
CA ILE A 285 22.85 -39.03 -5.66
C ILE A 285 22.02 -38.25 -4.63
N ASN A 286 20.73 -38.09 -4.89
CA ASN A 286 19.85 -37.47 -3.92
C ASN A 286 19.40 -38.49 -2.84
N LEU A 287 18.85 -37.98 -1.75
CA LEU A 287 18.45 -38.72 -0.58
C LEU A 287 17.40 -39.84 -0.89
N PHE A 288 16.52 -39.61 -1.87
CA PHE A 288 15.51 -40.55 -2.29
C PHE A 288 16.10 -41.70 -3.14
N ASP A 289 17.10 -41.38 -3.96
CA ASP A 289 17.84 -42.41 -4.70
C ASP A 289 18.68 -43.29 -3.75
N CYS A 290 19.23 -42.68 -2.67
CA CYS A 290 19.91 -43.44 -1.61
C CYS A 290 18.96 -44.41 -0.89
N GLU A 291 17.70 -44.05 -0.70
CA GLU A 291 16.70 -44.91 -0.10
C GLU A 291 16.56 -46.23 -0.87
N ASP A 292 16.41 -46.15 -2.18
CA ASP A 292 16.15 -47.31 -3.02
C ASP A 292 17.42 -48.09 -3.39
N SER A 293 18.57 -47.39 -3.58
CA SER A 293 19.83 -48.02 -4.01
C SER A 293 20.67 -48.54 -2.85
N PHE A 294 20.55 -47.95 -1.68
CA PHE A 294 21.39 -48.32 -0.52
C PHE A 294 20.58 -48.73 0.72
N VAL A 295 19.67 -47.84 1.24
CA VAL A 295 19.07 -48.02 2.56
C VAL A 295 18.19 -49.27 2.61
N LYS A 296 17.21 -49.42 1.70
CA LYS A 296 16.32 -50.58 1.63
C LYS A 296 17.07 -51.90 1.41
N PRO A 297 17.93 -52.00 0.37
CA PRO A 297 18.69 -53.25 0.16
C PRO A 297 19.63 -53.64 1.29
N SER A 298 20.16 -52.62 2.02
CA SER A 298 21.00 -52.89 3.20
C SER A 298 20.19 -53.36 4.40
N LEU A 299 18.99 -52.81 4.62
CA LEU A 299 18.05 -53.28 5.64
C LEU A 299 17.60 -54.73 5.40
N ASP A 300 17.33 -55.10 4.15
CA ASP A 300 16.96 -56.50 3.82
C ASP A 300 18.08 -57.49 4.19
N ILE A 301 19.33 -57.08 3.96
CA ILE A 301 20.50 -57.92 4.38
C ILE A 301 20.61 -57.96 5.90
N LEU A 302 20.51 -56.82 6.60
CA LEU A 302 20.60 -56.77 8.06
C LEU A 302 19.55 -57.64 8.75
N ARG A 303 18.30 -57.64 8.24
CA ARG A 303 17.19 -58.44 8.78
C ARG A 303 17.28 -59.92 8.50
N SER A 304 18.06 -60.28 7.51
CA SER A 304 18.26 -61.71 7.16
C SER A 304 19.29 -62.43 8.02
N LYS A 305 20.05 -61.72 8.84
CA LYS A 305 21.18 -62.23 9.64
C LYS A 305 21.20 -61.55 11.01
N PRO A 306 21.87 -62.16 12.01
CA PRO A 306 21.93 -61.65 13.38
C PRO A 306 22.96 -60.52 13.53
N PHE A 307 22.77 -59.41 12.78
CA PHE A 307 23.56 -58.18 12.92
C PHE A 307 23.21 -57.43 14.21
N PRO A 308 24.08 -56.53 14.70
CA PRO A 308 23.75 -55.65 15.80
C PRO A 308 22.49 -54.84 15.46
N PRO A 309 21.50 -54.79 16.38
CA PRO A 309 20.21 -54.09 16.10
C PRO A 309 20.39 -52.61 15.83
N GLU A 310 21.45 -51.99 16.34
CA GLU A 310 21.79 -50.57 16.15
C GLU A 310 22.03 -50.23 14.67
N LEU A 311 22.50 -51.21 13.85
CA LEU A 311 22.67 -51.00 12.40
C LEU A 311 21.31 -50.90 11.68
N ASP A 312 20.37 -51.79 12.03
CA ASP A 312 19.00 -51.74 11.49
C ASP A 312 18.33 -50.44 11.93
N GLU A 313 18.48 -50.04 13.19
CA GLU A 313 17.89 -48.84 13.74
C GLU A 313 18.39 -47.57 13.00
N THR A 314 19.71 -47.44 12.76
CA THR A 314 20.24 -46.28 12.04
C THR A 314 19.70 -46.15 10.62
N LEU A 315 19.60 -47.27 9.86
CA LEU A 315 19.03 -47.27 8.52
C LEU A 315 17.51 -47.06 8.53
N GLN A 316 16.82 -47.59 9.54
CA GLN A 316 15.39 -47.35 9.71
C GLN A 316 15.12 -45.88 10.00
N ASN A 317 15.97 -45.22 10.79
CA ASN A 317 15.91 -43.78 11.02
C ASN A 317 16.13 -43.02 9.72
N CYS A 318 17.05 -43.43 8.84
CA CYS A 318 17.21 -42.85 7.50
C CYS A 318 15.92 -42.94 6.67
N LEU A 319 15.21 -44.06 6.69
CA LEU A 319 13.90 -44.20 6.04
C LEU A 319 12.85 -43.24 6.62
N ASN A 320 12.77 -43.17 7.94
CA ASN A 320 11.85 -42.26 8.63
C ASN A 320 12.11 -40.81 8.28
N ILE A 321 13.38 -40.40 8.19
CA ILE A 321 13.80 -39.06 7.79
C ILE A 321 13.41 -38.81 6.33
N THR A 322 13.64 -39.77 5.43
CA THR A 322 13.25 -39.62 4.02
C THR A 322 11.71 -39.47 3.88
N GLN A 323 10.94 -40.20 4.67
CA GLN A 323 9.49 -40.01 4.73
C GLN A 323 9.12 -38.63 5.32
N GLY A 324 9.84 -38.17 6.34
CA GLY A 324 9.69 -36.82 6.89
C GLY A 324 9.89 -35.73 5.83
N MET A 325 10.92 -35.87 4.99
CA MET A 325 11.18 -34.95 3.87
C MET A 325 10.05 -34.96 2.84
N ARG A 326 9.46 -36.13 2.52
CA ARG A 326 8.29 -36.19 1.64
C ARG A 326 7.10 -35.43 2.23
N ASN A 327 6.89 -35.58 3.54
CA ASN A 327 5.82 -34.90 4.24
C ASN A 327 6.02 -33.38 4.25
N GLU A 328 7.26 -32.90 4.48
CA GLU A 328 7.56 -31.45 4.41
C GLU A 328 7.39 -30.90 2.98
N LYS A 329 7.75 -31.68 1.94
CA LYS A 329 7.46 -31.29 0.54
C LYS A 329 5.96 -31.17 0.27
N ALA A 330 5.17 -32.13 0.73
CA ALA A 330 3.72 -32.09 0.59
C ALA A 330 3.10 -30.92 1.36
N TYR A 331 3.59 -30.66 2.56
CA TYR A 331 3.16 -29.53 3.38
C TYR A 331 3.42 -28.18 2.71
N ILE A 332 4.66 -27.94 2.27
CA ILE A 332 5.00 -26.65 1.63
C ILE A 332 4.26 -26.48 0.30
N LYS A 333 4.09 -27.55 -0.49
CA LYS A 333 3.30 -27.53 -1.71
C LYS A 333 1.87 -27.05 -1.44
N SER A 334 1.18 -27.71 -0.53
CA SER A 334 -0.19 -27.35 -0.15
C SER A 334 -0.30 -25.91 0.36
N THR A 335 0.68 -25.45 1.13
CA THR A 335 0.75 -24.09 1.65
C THR A 335 0.88 -23.06 0.52
N LEU A 336 1.80 -23.28 -0.42
CA LEU A 336 2.02 -22.37 -1.54
C LEU A 336 0.85 -22.37 -2.54
N GLU A 337 0.21 -23.51 -2.78
CA GLU A 337 -1.01 -23.60 -3.59
C GLU A 337 -2.15 -22.80 -2.95
N SER A 338 -2.31 -22.89 -1.63
CA SER A 338 -3.29 -22.10 -0.88
C SER A 338 -2.99 -20.60 -0.98
N ALA A 339 -1.71 -20.20 -0.83
CA ALA A 339 -1.27 -18.83 -1.00
C ALA A 339 -1.57 -18.28 -2.40
N ASN A 340 -1.28 -19.07 -3.45
CA ASN A 340 -1.58 -18.73 -4.83
C ASN A 340 -3.08 -18.49 -5.05
N ALA A 341 -3.93 -19.34 -4.46
CA ALA A 341 -5.38 -19.18 -4.53
C ALA A 341 -5.84 -17.88 -3.83
N GLN A 342 -5.23 -17.51 -2.71
CA GLN A 342 -5.52 -16.25 -2.01
C GLN A 342 -5.04 -15.05 -2.81
N TYR A 343 -3.85 -15.06 -3.38
CA TYR A 343 -3.33 -14.00 -4.25
C TYR A 343 -4.21 -13.78 -5.48
N ARG A 344 -4.70 -14.82 -6.13
CA ARG A 344 -5.65 -14.69 -7.26
C ARG A 344 -6.93 -13.98 -6.84
N LYS A 345 -7.50 -14.31 -5.68
CA LYS A 345 -8.68 -13.59 -5.15
C LYS A 345 -8.40 -12.12 -4.87
N VAL A 346 -7.17 -11.79 -4.47
CA VAL A 346 -6.76 -10.39 -4.29
C VAL A 346 -6.65 -9.69 -5.63
N LEU A 347 -6.06 -10.31 -6.66
CA LEU A 347 -6.00 -9.77 -8.02
C LEU A 347 -7.39 -9.47 -8.58
N ASP A 348 -8.35 -10.36 -8.41
CA ASP A 348 -9.74 -10.14 -8.84
C ASP A 348 -10.35 -8.90 -8.17
N LYS A 349 -10.11 -8.73 -6.86
CA LYS A 349 -10.58 -7.55 -6.12
C LYS A 349 -9.87 -6.26 -6.58
N ILE A 350 -8.57 -6.30 -6.87
CA ILE A 350 -7.83 -5.15 -7.42
C ILE A 350 -8.40 -4.77 -8.79
N ALA A 351 -8.68 -5.74 -9.64
CA ALA A 351 -9.30 -5.52 -10.95
C ALA A 351 -10.68 -4.85 -10.81
N GLU A 352 -11.51 -5.32 -9.88
CA GLU A 352 -12.82 -4.69 -9.56
C GLU A 352 -12.65 -3.23 -9.12
N ILE A 353 -11.69 -2.94 -8.23
CA ILE A 353 -11.44 -1.56 -7.77
C ILE A 353 -10.96 -0.68 -8.93
N ASN A 354 -10.08 -1.19 -9.77
CA ASN A 354 -9.59 -0.47 -10.94
C ASN A 354 -10.72 -0.12 -11.91
N GLU A 355 -11.67 -1.01 -12.10
CA GLU A 355 -12.85 -0.75 -12.92
C GLU A 355 -13.77 0.32 -12.29
N ILE A 356 -14.00 0.24 -10.97
CA ILE A 356 -14.79 1.23 -10.23
C ILE A 356 -14.13 2.62 -10.31
N CYS A 357 -12.80 2.68 -10.18
CA CYS A 357 -12.03 3.92 -10.15
C CYS A 357 -11.66 4.43 -11.54
N ARG A 358 -11.93 3.68 -12.59
CA ARG A 358 -11.66 4.07 -13.98
C ARG A 358 -12.44 5.34 -14.31
N PRO A 359 -11.79 6.40 -14.79
CA PRO A 359 -12.51 7.61 -15.18
C PRO A 359 -13.48 7.25 -16.30
N LYS A 360 -14.77 7.41 -16.04
CA LYS A 360 -15.77 7.32 -17.09
C LYS A 360 -15.46 8.43 -18.09
N HIS A 361 -14.97 8.04 -19.26
CA HIS A 361 -14.73 9.00 -20.32
C HIS A 361 -16.01 9.84 -20.50
N SER A 362 -15.87 11.16 -20.42
CA SER A 362 -16.99 12.08 -20.65
C SER A 362 -17.63 11.71 -22.00
N TRP A 363 -18.96 11.72 -22.04
CA TRP A 363 -19.73 11.50 -23.28
C TRP A 363 -19.17 12.32 -24.46
N PHE A 364 -18.66 13.54 -24.19
CA PHE A 364 -17.94 14.38 -25.14
C PHE A 364 -16.70 13.73 -25.74
N TYR A 365 -15.90 13.02 -24.94
CA TYR A 365 -14.69 12.33 -25.42
C TYR A 365 -15.05 11.13 -26.31
N GLN A 366 -16.11 10.40 -25.96
CA GLN A 366 -16.60 9.29 -26.79
C GLN A 366 -17.19 9.78 -28.11
N GLN A 367 -17.93 10.89 -28.11
CA GLN A 367 -18.41 11.52 -29.34
C GLN A 367 -17.24 12.07 -30.18
N TRP A 368 -16.25 12.69 -29.54
CA TRP A 368 -15.09 13.21 -30.27
C TRP A 368 -14.24 12.09 -30.90
N GLN A 369 -14.11 10.95 -30.26
CA GLN A 369 -13.49 9.74 -30.82
C GLN A 369 -14.32 9.19 -32.01
N ARG A 370 -15.66 9.17 -31.92
CA ARG A 370 -16.53 8.76 -33.03
C ARG A 370 -16.40 9.69 -34.24
N ILE A 371 -16.31 11.00 -34.01
CA ILE A 371 -16.12 11.98 -35.09
C ILE A 371 -14.74 11.84 -35.74
N ARG A 372 -13.69 11.53 -34.97
CA ARG A 372 -12.36 11.30 -35.52
C ARG A 372 -12.24 9.97 -36.27
N GLY A 373 -12.90 8.92 -35.80
CA GLY A 373 -12.91 7.60 -36.47
C GLY A 373 -13.72 7.56 -37.77
N SER A 374 -14.67 8.49 -37.95
CA SER A 374 -15.47 8.60 -39.16
C SER A 374 -14.78 9.35 -40.32
N LYS A 375 -13.55 9.85 -40.12
CA LYS A 375 -12.76 10.56 -41.14
C LYS A 375 -11.56 9.72 -41.66
N ARG A 376 -11.58 8.43 -41.42
CA ARG A 376 -10.73 7.43 -42.10
C ARG A 376 -11.64 6.45 -42.83
#